data_429717eb19f1f7ec6f535a973d2a0506
#
_entry.id   429717eb19f1f7ec6f535a973d2a0506
#
_cell.length_a   1.000
_cell.length_b   1.000
_cell.length_c   1.000
_cell.angle_alpha   90.00
_cell.angle_beta   90.00
_cell.angle_gamma   90.00
#
_symmetry.space_group_name_H-M   'P 1'
#
loop_
_entity.id
_entity.type
_entity.pdbx_description
1 polymer ?
#
loop_
_entity_poly.entity_id
_entity_poly.type
_entity_poly.pdbx_seq_one_letter_code
_entity_poly.pdbx_strand_id
1 'polypeptide(L)'
;MLSVLGKGLERLLARKMAWLTVTLQVTNSQQFGALPLRSSVDLTTCLTHDVEKALASGYKASLLTMDVKGAFDAVLPGRLAYRLREQGWPDHLVRWVYSFATQRTVRIRLDGEIGPEIVIQYGLP
;
A
#
# COMPACT_ATOMS: atom_id res chain seq x y z
N MET A 1 -20.98 0.56 5.46
CA MET A 1 -20.40 1.93 5.53
C MET A 1 -19.58 2.06 6.79
N LEU A 2 -18.31 2.40 6.68
CA LEU A 2 -17.47 2.72 7.85
C LEU A 2 -18.02 3.96 8.55
N SER A 3 -18.10 3.95 9.88
CA SER A 3 -18.49 5.12 10.66
C SER A 3 -17.49 6.27 10.44
N VAL A 4 -17.92 7.51 10.66
CA VAL A 4 -17.05 8.70 10.54
C VAL A 4 -15.83 8.56 11.46
N LEU A 5 -16.02 8.02 12.68
CA LEU A 5 -14.95 7.72 13.62
C LEU A 5 -13.98 6.65 13.09
N GLY A 6 -14.52 5.60 12.44
CA GLY A 6 -13.70 4.56 11.81
C GLY A 6 -12.79 5.12 10.71
N LYS A 7 -13.32 5.97 9.85
CA LYS A 7 -12.53 6.65 8.80
C LYS A 7 -11.48 7.59 9.38
N GLY A 8 -11.79 8.28 10.48
CA GLY A 8 -10.85 9.14 11.19
C GLY A 8 -9.67 8.34 11.75
N LEU A 9 -9.97 7.23 12.42
CA LEU A 9 -8.95 6.32 12.98
C LEU A 9 -8.07 5.70 11.88
N GLU A 10 -8.68 5.19 10.82
CA GLU A 10 -7.97 4.65 9.65
C GLU A 10 -6.97 5.67 9.08
N ARG A 11 -7.42 6.91 8.85
CA ARG A 11 -6.57 7.98 8.33
C ARG A 11 -5.43 8.33 9.29
N LEU A 12 -5.69 8.35 10.60
CA LEU A 12 -4.67 8.61 11.61
C LEU A 12 -3.60 7.52 11.62
N LEU A 13 -4.03 6.25 11.61
CA LEU A 13 -3.12 5.10 11.59
C LEU A 13 -2.32 5.04 10.29
N ALA A 14 -2.95 5.25 9.14
CA ALA A 14 -2.27 5.30 7.84
C ALA A 14 -1.16 6.37 7.83
N ARG A 15 -1.44 7.58 8.34
CA ARG A 15 -0.43 8.65 8.46
C ARG A 15 0.71 8.27 9.40
N LYS A 16 0.39 7.69 10.56
CA LYS A 16 1.39 7.26 11.55
C LYS A 16 2.27 6.16 10.98
N MET A 17 1.68 5.16 10.31
CA MET A 17 2.42 4.09 9.66
C MET A 17 3.30 4.62 8.54
N ALA A 18 2.79 5.48 7.67
CA ALA A 18 3.57 6.08 6.59
C ALA A 18 4.77 6.90 7.12
N TRP A 19 4.57 7.68 8.19
CA TRP A 19 5.66 8.41 8.83
C TRP A 19 6.71 7.47 9.43
N LEU A 20 6.30 6.44 10.17
CA LEU A 20 7.21 5.44 10.74
C LEU A 20 7.97 4.69 9.66
N THR A 21 7.32 4.34 8.55
CA THR A 21 7.93 3.66 7.40
C THR A 21 9.12 4.45 6.86
N VAL A 22 8.99 5.77 6.74
CA VAL A 22 10.08 6.64 6.29
C VAL A 22 11.15 6.80 7.37
N THR A 23 10.74 7.07 8.62
CA THR A 23 11.68 7.36 9.73
C THR A 23 12.53 6.15 10.09
N LEU A 24 11.93 4.96 10.09
CA LEU A 24 12.61 3.70 10.43
C LEU A 24 13.21 3.00 9.20
N GLN A 25 13.14 3.62 8.02
CA GLN A 25 13.65 3.05 6.76
C GLN A 25 13.13 1.63 6.47
N VAL A 26 11.86 1.36 6.79
CA VAL A 26 11.23 0.05 6.59
C VAL A 26 11.07 -0.29 5.10
N THR A 27 10.95 0.73 4.24
CA THR A 27 10.89 0.58 2.79
C THR A 27 12.18 1.02 2.12
N ASN A 28 12.40 0.54 0.91
CA ASN A 28 13.54 0.93 0.10
C ASN A 28 13.57 2.45 -0.10
N SER A 29 14.77 3.05 -0.10
CA SER A 29 14.98 4.48 -0.33
C SER A 29 14.47 4.94 -1.72
N GLN A 30 14.39 4.05 -2.69
CA GLN A 30 13.87 4.27 -4.04
C GLN A 30 12.33 4.12 -4.12
N GLN A 31 11.63 3.92 -3.02
CA GLN A 31 10.18 3.89 -2.99
C GLN A 31 9.63 5.33 -3.08
N PHE A 32 8.90 5.65 -4.14
CA PHE A 32 8.27 6.95 -4.33
C PHE A 32 6.74 6.92 -4.15
N GLY A 33 6.11 5.78 -4.44
CA GLY A 33 4.67 5.64 -4.30
C GLY A 33 4.21 5.48 -2.85
N ALA A 34 3.05 6.06 -2.53
CA ALA A 34 2.34 5.94 -1.25
C ALA A 34 3.14 6.40 -0.01
N LEU A 35 4.16 7.22 -0.17
CA LEU A 35 4.95 7.80 0.91
C LEU A 35 4.74 9.31 1.01
N PRO A 36 4.77 9.88 2.24
CA PRO A 36 4.71 11.33 2.42
C PRO A 36 5.93 12.02 1.82
N LEU A 37 5.72 13.22 1.29
CA LEU A 37 6.76 14.07 0.69
C LEU A 37 7.49 13.43 -0.51
N ARG A 38 6.87 12.48 -1.19
CA ARG A 38 7.35 11.87 -2.42
C ARG A 38 6.23 11.82 -3.45
N SER A 39 6.57 12.04 -4.71
CA SER A 39 5.61 12.06 -5.81
C SER A 39 6.11 11.29 -7.03
N SER A 40 5.22 11.03 -7.97
CA SER A 40 5.58 10.46 -9.27
C SER A 40 6.46 11.42 -10.08
N VAL A 41 6.32 12.73 -9.87
CA VAL A 41 7.19 13.75 -10.51
C VAL A 41 8.62 13.62 -10.00
N ASP A 42 8.81 13.43 -8.68
CA ASP A 42 10.15 13.21 -8.13
C ASP A 42 10.80 11.95 -8.72
N LEU A 43 10.03 10.86 -8.84
CA LEU A 43 10.52 9.63 -9.47
C LEU A 43 10.95 9.86 -10.91
N THR A 44 10.12 10.52 -11.72
CA THR A 44 10.47 10.78 -13.13
C THR A 44 11.65 11.71 -13.26
N THR A 45 11.79 12.70 -12.40
CA THR A 45 12.95 13.62 -12.38
C THR A 45 14.23 12.85 -12.05
N CYS A 46 14.23 12.00 -11.03
CA CYS A 46 15.38 11.15 -10.71
C CYS A 46 15.75 10.22 -11.87
N LEU A 47 14.75 9.55 -12.46
CA LEU A 47 14.98 8.66 -13.60
C LEU A 47 15.56 9.39 -14.80
N THR A 48 15.03 10.56 -15.17
CA THR A 48 15.53 11.38 -16.28
C THR A 48 16.98 11.79 -16.03
N HIS A 49 17.28 12.27 -14.83
CA HIS A 49 18.65 12.63 -14.44
C HIS A 49 19.63 11.45 -14.58
N ASP A 50 19.24 10.26 -14.09
CA ASP A 50 20.11 9.08 -14.16
C ASP A 50 20.34 8.62 -15.60
N VAL A 51 19.32 8.69 -16.46
CA VAL A 51 19.41 8.38 -17.88
C VAL A 51 20.33 9.39 -18.60
N GLU A 52 20.12 10.68 -18.38
CA GLU A 52 20.95 11.74 -18.99
C GLU A 52 22.42 11.60 -18.57
N LYS A 53 22.67 11.34 -17.30
CA LYS A 53 24.02 11.11 -16.78
C LYS A 53 24.69 9.88 -17.42
N ALA A 54 23.95 8.79 -17.58
CA ALA A 54 24.45 7.59 -18.23
C ALA A 54 24.82 7.85 -19.70
N LEU A 55 23.93 8.54 -20.46
CA LEU A 55 24.16 8.89 -21.85
C LEU A 55 25.35 9.85 -22.02
N ALA A 56 25.47 10.86 -21.16
CA ALA A 56 26.59 11.80 -21.18
C ALA A 56 27.93 11.10 -20.89
N SER A 57 27.90 9.98 -20.15
CA SER A 57 29.08 9.15 -19.87
C SER A 57 29.36 8.09 -20.95
N GLY A 58 28.62 8.11 -22.07
CA GLY A 58 28.78 7.16 -23.18
C GLY A 58 28.13 5.79 -22.96
N TYR A 59 27.37 5.61 -21.88
CA TYR A 59 26.62 4.39 -21.63
C TYR A 59 25.29 4.36 -22.39
N LYS A 60 24.74 3.16 -22.56
CA LYS A 60 23.37 2.96 -23.06
C LYS A 60 22.43 2.77 -21.87
N ALA A 61 21.26 3.37 -21.91
CA ALA A 61 20.22 3.20 -20.93
C ALA A 61 19.06 2.35 -21.49
N SER A 62 18.51 1.47 -20.67
CA SER A 62 17.30 0.70 -20.97
C SER A 62 16.35 0.78 -19.78
N LEU A 63 15.07 0.97 -20.05
CA LEU A 63 14.02 1.02 -19.03
C LEU A 63 13.15 -0.24 -19.13
N LEU A 64 13.09 -1.02 -18.04
CA LEU A 64 12.13 -2.11 -17.88
C LEU A 64 11.06 -1.69 -16.89
N THR A 65 9.80 -1.65 -17.32
CA THR A 65 8.65 -1.40 -16.45
C THR A 65 7.94 -2.71 -16.15
N MET A 66 7.57 -2.90 -14.89
CA MET A 66 6.80 -4.06 -14.42
C MET A 66 5.64 -3.59 -13.56
N ASP A 67 4.51 -4.28 -13.67
CA ASP A 67 3.33 -4.04 -12.85
C ASP A 67 2.85 -5.33 -12.19
N VAL A 68 2.25 -5.20 -11.01
CA VAL A 68 1.70 -6.33 -10.25
C VAL A 68 0.19 -6.35 -10.43
N LYS A 69 -0.30 -7.28 -11.25
CA LYS A 69 -1.75 -7.45 -11.46
C LYS A 69 -2.46 -7.78 -10.14
N GLY A 70 -3.48 -7.00 -9.81
CA GLY A 70 -4.30 -7.25 -8.63
C GLY A 70 -3.54 -7.09 -7.31
N ALA A 71 -2.60 -6.15 -7.22
CA ALA A 71 -1.73 -5.96 -6.07
C ALA A 71 -2.49 -5.85 -4.74
N PHE A 72 -3.66 -5.17 -4.73
CA PHE A 72 -4.50 -5.04 -3.55
C PHE A 72 -5.44 -6.24 -3.37
N ASP A 73 -5.98 -6.77 -4.47
CA ASP A 73 -6.96 -7.87 -4.44
C ASP A 73 -6.32 -9.21 -4.05
N ALA A 74 -5.03 -9.39 -4.30
CA ALA A 74 -4.30 -10.62 -4.03
C ALA A 74 -3.65 -10.66 -2.63
N VAL A 75 -3.81 -9.62 -1.81
CA VAL A 75 -3.20 -9.58 -0.47
C VAL A 75 -3.84 -10.62 0.44
N LEU A 76 -3.00 -11.49 1.01
CA LEU A 76 -3.39 -12.44 2.04
C LEU A 76 -3.20 -11.81 3.43
N PRO A 77 -4.27 -11.57 4.22
CA PRO A 77 -4.17 -10.88 5.51
C PRO A 77 -3.17 -11.53 6.47
N GLY A 78 -3.09 -12.87 6.49
CA GLY A 78 -2.13 -13.59 7.32
C GLY A 78 -0.67 -13.32 6.93
N ARG A 79 -0.38 -13.28 5.63
CA ARG A 79 0.98 -12.94 5.15
C ARG A 79 1.34 -11.47 5.42
N LEU A 80 0.37 -10.57 5.27
CA LEU A 80 0.57 -9.17 5.61
C LEU A 80 0.92 -9.00 7.10
N ALA A 81 0.15 -9.62 8.00
CA ALA A 81 0.41 -9.57 9.43
C ALA A 81 1.78 -10.19 9.80
N TYR A 82 2.15 -11.29 9.15
CA TYR A 82 3.46 -11.92 9.32
C TYR A 82 4.60 -10.95 8.92
N ARG A 83 4.50 -10.33 7.75
CA ARG A 83 5.51 -9.37 7.26
C ARG A 83 5.64 -8.14 8.15
N LEU A 84 4.53 -7.62 8.66
CA LEU A 84 4.56 -6.50 9.60
C LEU A 84 5.31 -6.89 10.90
N ARG A 85 5.12 -8.12 11.41
CA ARG A 85 5.89 -8.60 12.57
C ARG A 85 7.37 -8.74 12.28
N GLU A 86 7.75 -9.31 11.13
CA GLU A 86 9.15 -9.41 10.70
C GLU A 86 9.83 -8.03 10.61
N GLN A 87 9.10 -7.01 10.20
CA GLN A 87 9.57 -5.63 10.13
C GLN A 87 9.62 -4.91 11.49
N GLY A 88 9.23 -5.60 12.59
CA GLY A 88 9.27 -5.04 13.94
C GLY A 88 8.12 -4.10 14.30
N TRP A 89 7.01 -4.13 13.54
CA TRP A 89 5.84 -3.31 13.88
C TRP A 89 5.23 -3.75 15.22
N PRO A 90 4.75 -2.78 16.04
CA PRO A 90 4.10 -3.08 17.31
C PRO A 90 2.90 -4.01 17.14
N ASP A 91 2.79 -5.04 17.99
CA ASP A 91 1.78 -6.10 17.86
C ASP A 91 0.34 -5.57 17.88
N HIS A 92 0.06 -4.50 18.62
CA HIS A 92 -1.27 -3.86 18.61
C HIS A 92 -1.63 -3.27 17.23
N LEU A 93 -0.65 -2.73 16.48
CA LEU A 93 -0.87 -2.25 15.11
C LEU A 93 -1.05 -3.43 14.14
N VAL A 94 -0.24 -4.47 14.29
CA VAL A 94 -0.37 -5.67 13.46
C VAL A 94 -1.74 -6.32 13.63
N ARG A 95 -2.22 -6.44 14.88
CA ARG A 95 -3.57 -6.97 15.17
C ARG A 95 -4.66 -6.07 14.58
N TRP A 96 -4.50 -4.77 14.66
CA TRP A 96 -5.46 -3.85 14.07
C TRP A 96 -5.52 -4.00 12.54
N VAL A 97 -4.36 -4.00 11.86
CA VAL A 97 -4.29 -4.20 10.40
C VAL A 97 -4.90 -5.55 10.00
N TYR A 98 -4.61 -6.60 10.75
CA TYR A 98 -5.18 -7.92 10.51
C TYR A 98 -6.70 -7.93 10.65
N SER A 99 -7.23 -7.34 11.72
CA SER A 99 -8.69 -7.19 11.93
C SER A 99 -9.34 -6.38 10.82
N PHE A 100 -8.69 -5.30 10.37
CA PHE A 100 -9.17 -4.47 9.27
C PHE A 100 -9.20 -5.21 7.93
N ALA A 101 -8.24 -6.11 7.69
CA ALA A 101 -8.13 -6.90 6.47
C ALA A 101 -8.98 -8.19 6.47
N THR A 102 -9.51 -8.60 7.63
CA THR A 102 -10.31 -9.83 7.80
C THR A 102 -11.77 -9.53 8.14
N GLN A 103 -12.60 -10.55 8.16
CA GLN A 103 -14.02 -10.47 8.56
C GLN A 103 -14.83 -9.42 7.76
N ARG A 104 -14.50 -9.28 6.49
CA ARG A 104 -15.19 -8.34 5.61
C ARG A 104 -16.28 -9.05 4.84
N THR A 105 -17.41 -8.36 4.73
CA THR A 105 -18.54 -8.82 3.92
C THR A 105 -18.93 -7.73 2.94
N VAL A 106 -19.48 -8.12 1.81
CA VAL A 106 -20.03 -7.23 0.80
C VAL A 106 -21.46 -7.66 0.46
N ARG A 107 -22.31 -6.68 0.23
CA ARG A 107 -23.65 -6.85 -0.36
C ARG A 107 -23.73 -6.00 -1.61
N ILE A 108 -24.09 -6.61 -2.71
CA ILE A 108 -24.28 -5.90 -3.96
C ILE A 108 -25.70 -5.35 -3.99
N ARG A 109 -25.85 -4.07 -4.30
CA ARG A 109 -27.15 -3.44 -4.51
C ARG A 109 -27.35 -3.20 -6.01
N LEU A 110 -28.41 -3.80 -6.56
CA LEU A 110 -28.79 -3.65 -7.95
C LEU A 110 -30.27 -3.29 -8.02
N ASP A 111 -30.63 -2.24 -8.75
CA ASP A 111 -32.02 -1.79 -8.99
C ASP A 111 -32.89 -1.62 -7.72
N GLY A 112 -32.25 -1.26 -6.60
CA GLY A 112 -32.92 -1.06 -5.31
C GLY A 112 -32.94 -2.29 -4.42
N GLU A 113 -32.72 -3.47 -4.94
CA GLU A 113 -32.62 -4.72 -4.19
C GLU A 113 -31.21 -4.96 -3.65
N ILE A 114 -31.13 -5.53 -2.45
CA ILE A 114 -29.85 -5.86 -1.80
C ILE A 114 -29.68 -7.37 -1.87
N GLY A 115 -28.62 -7.79 -2.56
CA GLY A 115 -28.23 -9.20 -2.67
C GLY A 115 -27.76 -9.81 -1.36
N PRO A 116 -27.46 -11.12 -1.38
CA PRO A 116 -26.96 -11.84 -0.20
C PRO A 116 -25.62 -11.29 0.26
N GLU A 117 -25.30 -11.53 1.51
CA GLU A 117 -24.01 -11.20 2.10
C GLU A 117 -22.94 -12.20 1.65
N ILE A 118 -21.86 -11.69 1.08
CA ILE A 118 -20.73 -12.47 0.59
C ILE A 118 -19.50 -12.15 1.44
N VAL A 119 -18.85 -13.18 1.97
CA VAL A 119 -17.61 -13.04 2.76
C VAL A 119 -16.44 -12.83 1.81
N ILE A 120 -15.64 -11.77 2.04
CA ILE A 120 -14.41 -11.50 1.29
C ILE A 120 -13.23 -12.08 2.08
N GLN A 121 -12.54 -13.04 1.46
CA GLN A 121 -11.41 -13.74 2.10
C GLN A 121 -10.04 -13.13 1.78
N TYR A 122 -9.92 -12.39 0.68
CA TYR A 122 -8.66 -11.85 0.16
C TYR A 122 -8.78 -10.36 -0.13
N GLY A 123 -7.62 -9.73 -0.36
CA GLY A 123 -7.54 -8.35 -0.75
C GLY A 123 -7.59 -7.36 0.42
N LEU A 124 -7.35 -6.10 0.10
CA LEU A 124 -7.50 -4.96 0.99
C LEU A 124 -8.70 -4.11 0.53
N PRO A 125 -9.35 -3.39 1.46
CA PRO A 125 -10.45 -2.49 1.10
C PRO A 125 -9.99 -1.31 0.26
#